data_fbcb822efcc9d235d954f1474796edea
#
_entry.id   fbcb822efcc9d235d954f1474796edea
#
_cell.length_a   1.000
_cell.length_b   1.000
_cell.length_c   1.000
_cell.angle_alpha   90.00
_cell.angle_beta   90.00
_cell.angle_gamma   90.00
#
_symmetry.space_group_name_H-M   'P 1'
#
loop_
_entity.id
_entity.type
_entity.pdbx_description
1 polymer ?
#
loop_
_entity_poly.entity_id
_entity_poly.type
_entity_poly.pdbx_seq_one_letter_code
_entity_poly.pdbx_strand_id
1 'polypeptide(L)'
;NYPYELCWSLIYRKLKGNRGCTMITDFEFNDLLSKLQNKSKCLTVSDNYTYDFSSNKISEYNNVAIYSGRQNSLSIKERLLYKANRQNAFETHLQAFILQNIRSLNLLEYPEKDFFFFFEVSCGVGMQRIDILIMQESNDNIHFKIIELKDEQPTANIVDYQLNWYIKWLFDYIIPNYDRKAVEITTCIVAAKTNDMGLIKYIAGKKFNNPYSYASIHKTEYYAFNISKDDIDFEKIV
;
A
#
# COMPACT_ATOMS: atom_id res chain seq x y z
N ASN A 1 -2.71 10.51 -8.05
CA ASN A 1 -3.78 9.74 -7.39
C ASN A 1 -3.84 8.38 -8.06
N TYR A 2 -3.55 7.33 -7.32
CA TYR A 2 -3.64 5.96 -7.82
C TYR A 2 -4.90 5.34 -7.26
N PRO A 3 -5.69 4.64 -8.08
CA PRO A 3 -6.80 3.85 -7.58
C PRO A 3 -6.32 2.91 -6.47
N TYR A 4 -7.14 2.74 -5.44
CA TYR A 4 -6.83 1.87 -4.29
C TYR A 4 -6.68 0.38 -4.68
N GLU A 5 -7.18 0.00 -5.85
CA GLU A 5 -7.01 -1.34 -6.41
C GLU A 5 -5.58 -1.62 -6.91
N LEU A 6 -4.75 -0.58 -7.03
CA LEU A 6 -3.41 -0.71 -7.59
C LEU A 6 -2.42 -1.33 -6.62
N CYS A 7 -1.81 -2.40 -7.03
CA CYS A 7 -0.75 -3.08 -6.29
C CYS A 7 0.65 -2.60 -6.73
N TRP A 8 0.85 -1.28 -6.75
CA TRP A 8 2.10 -0.69 -7.25
C TRP A 8 3.34 -1.17 -6.51
N SER A 9 3.25 -1.47 -5.23
CA SER A 9 4.37 -2.02 -4.47
C SER A 9 4.87 -3.33 -5.06
N LEU A 10 3.95 -4.24 -5.41
CA LEU A 10 4.31 -5.51 -6.07
C LEU A 10 4.79 -5.28 -7.50
N ILE A 11 4.10 -4.43 -8.27
CA ILE A 11 4.50 -4.10 -9.64
C ILE A 11 5.89 -3.46 -9.63
N TYR A 12 6.12 -2.46 -8.80
CA TYR A 12 7.41 -1.80 -8.69
C TYR A 12 8.54 -2.78 -8.34
N ARG A 13 8.35 -3.65 -7.36
CA ARG A 13 9.36 -4.65 -6.97
C ARG A 13 9.60 -5.69 -8.06
N LYS A 14 8.58 -6.03 -8.83
CA LYS A 14 8.72 -6.95 -9.97
C LYS A 14 9.50 -6.31 -11.11
N LEU A 15 9.26 -5.03 -11.37
CA LEU A 15 9.91 -4.28 -12.47
C LEU A 15 11.28 -3.72 -12.09
N LYS A 16 11.55 -3.55 -10.79
CA LYS A 16 12.83 -3.06 -10.29
C LYS A 16 13.89 -4.17 -10.33
N GLY A 17 14.89 -3.99 -11.14
CA GLY A 17 16.04 -4.87 -11.25
C GLY A 17 16.24 -5.46 -12.64
N ASN A 18 17.36 -6.13 -12.83
CA ASN A 18 17.81 -6.70 -14.10
C ASN A 18 17.08 -8.02 -14.44
N ARG A 19 15.76 -8.07 -14.28
CA ARG A 19 14.97 -9.26 -14.64
C ARG A 19 14.40 -9.06 -16.03
N GLY A 20 14.71 -9.96 -16.95
CA GLY A 20 14.21 -9.91 -18.32
C GLY A 20 12.70 -10.11 -18.43
N CYS A 21 12.09 -10.83 -17.46
CA CYS A 21 10.64 -10.99 -17.37
C CYS A 21 10.20 -11.25 -15.92
N THR A 22 8.95 -10.95 -15.62
CA THR A 22 8.34 -11.21 -14.31
C THR A 22 6.88 -11.58 -14.48
N MET A 23 6.36 -12.40 -13.57
CA MET A 23 4.93 -12.73 -13.55
C MET A 23 4.16 -11.63 -12.84
N ILE A 24 3.07 -11.22 -13.46
CA ILE A 24 2.07 -10.31 -12.87
C ILE A 24 0.73 -11.03 -12.79
N THR A 25 -0.15 -10.58 -11.91
CA THR A 25 -1.53 -11.08 -11.82
C THR A 25 -2.38 -10.49 -12.94
N ASP A 26 -3.53 -11.11 -13.23
CA ASP A 26 -4.49 -10.55 -14.19
C ASP A 26 -4.97 -9.16 -13.77
N PHE A 27 -5.13 -8.94 -12.45
CA PHE A 27 -5.47 -7.63 -11.90
C PHE A 27 -4.37 -6.59 -12.20
N GLU A 28 -3.11 -6.90 -11.91
CA GLU A 28 -1.96 -6.02 -12.20
C GLU A 28 -1.85 -5.73 -13.71
N PHE A 29 -2.09 -6.73 -14.54
CA PHE A 29 -2.08 -6.59 -15.99
C PHE A 29 -3.18 -5.64 -16.48
N ASN A 30 -4.42 -5.88 -16.07
CA ASN A 30 -5.57 -5.06 -16.49
C ASN A 30 -5.41 -3.61 -16.06
N ASP A 31 -4.86 -3.38 -14.87
CA ASP A 31 -4.61 -2.05 -14.37
C ASP A 31 -3.50 -1.33 -15.14
N LEU A 32 -2.37 -2.00 -15.41
CA LEU A 32 -1.32 -1.47 -16.27
C LEU A 32 -1.85 -1.15 -17.67
N LEU A 33 -2.63 -2.07 -18.23
CA LEU A 33 -3.22 -1.90 -19.57
C LEU A 33 -4.13 -0.67 -19.62
N SER A 34 -5.02 -0.51 -18.65
CA SER A 34 -5.93 0.64 -18.58
C SER A 34 -5.17 1.97 -18.51
N LYS A 35 -4.05 2.00 -17.78
CA LYS A 35 -3.22 3.21 -17.67
C LYS A 35 -2.43 3.50 -18.93
N LEU A 36 -1.94 2.48 -19.62
CA LEU A 36 -1.30 2.63 -20.92
C LEU A 36 -2.30 3.15 -21.96
N GLN A 37 -3.50 2.60 -21.98
CA GLN A 37 -4.58 3.05 -22.87
C GLN A 37 -5.00 4.50 -22.61
N ASN A 38 -5.09 4.90 -21.33
CA ASN A 38 -5.43 6.27 -20.96
C ASN A 38 -4.34 7.30 -21.32
N LYS A 39 -3.08 6.90 -21.31
CA LYS A 39 -1.95 7.77 -21.71
C LYS A 39 -1.76 7.84 -23.21
N SER A 40 -1.96 6.72 -23.88
CA SER A 40 -1.81 6.60 -25.34
C SER A 40 -3.21 6.57 -25.92
N LYS A 41 -3.70 7.66 -26.48
CA LYS A 41 -5.02 7.72 -27.14
C LYS A 41 -5.25 6.71 -28.27
N CYS A 42 -4.38 5.71 -28.42
CA CYS A 42 -4.32 4.85 -29.61
C CYS A 42 -4.07 3.36 -29.34
N LEU A 43 -4.13 2.84 -28.12
CA LEU A 43 -3.96 1.39 -27.92
C LEU A 43 -5.32 0.70 -27.82
N THR A 44 -5.88 0.35 -28.99
CA THR A 44 -6.86 -0.73 -29.07
C THR A 44 -6.07 -2.03 -29.14
N VAL A 45 -6.01 -2.78 -28.05
CA VAL A 45 -5.40 -4.11 -28.07
C VAL A 45 -6.44 -5.07 -28.59
N SER A 46 -6.30 -5.47 -29.84
CA SER A 46 -6.98 -6.65 -30.38
C SER A 46 -5.89 -7.61 -30.87
N ASP A 47 -6.22 -8.90 -30.93
CA ASP A 47 -5.28 -9.95 -31.34
C ASP A 47 -4.71 -9.79 -32.75
N ASN A 48 -5.17 -8.78 -33.48
CA ASN A 48 -4.89 -8.55 -34.87
C ASN A 48 -4.01 -7.33 -35.16
N TYR A 49 -3.49 -6.63 -34.14
CA TYR A 49 -2.72 -5.40 -34.33
C TYR A 49 -1.35 -5.43 -33.70
N THR A 50 -0.36 -4.90 -34.41
CA THR A 50 0.97 -4.60 -33.90
C THR A 50 1.22 -3.11 -33.91
N TYR A 51 1.90 -2.63 -32.84
CA TYR A 51 2.39 -1.26 -32.77
C TYR A 51 3.87 -1.21 -33.13
N ASP A 52 4.20 -0.43 -34.15
CA ASP A 52 5.59 -0.18 -34.55
C ASP A 52 6.08 1.12 -33.89
N PHE A 53 7.00 0.99 -32.94
CA PHE A 53 7.60 2.11 -32.23
C PHE A 53 8.46 3.02 -33.12
N SER A 54 9.03 2.51 -34.21
CA SER A 54 9.90 3.29 -35.08
C SER A 54 9.11 4.23 -36.00
N SER A 55 7.98 3.76 -36.52
CA SER A 55 7.09 4.53 -37.36
C SER A 55 5.93 5.21 -36.61
N ASN A 56 5.76 4.91 -35.31
CA ASN A 56 4.63 5.33 -34.50
C ASN A 56 3.27 4.98 -35.13
N LYS A 57 3.16 3.78 -35.71
CA LYS A 57 1.97 3.30 -36.42
C LYS A 57 1.47 1.98 -35.86
N ILE A 58 0.16 1.83 -35.89
CA ILE A 58 -0.53 0.56 -35.65
C ILE A 58 -0.84 -0.04 -37.02
N SER A 59 -0.47 -1.30 -37.20
CA SER A 59 -0.79 -2.06 -38.43
C SER A 59 -1.48 -3.38 -38.07
N GLU A 60 -2.41 -3.80 -38.93
CA GLU A 60 -2.99 -5.13 -38.85
C GLU A 60 -1.94 -6.20 -39.09
N TYR A 61 -1.98 -7.24 -38.26
CA TYR A 61 -1.07 -8.37 -38.39
C TYR A 61 -1.88 -9.67 -38.51
N ASN A 62 -1.88 -10.26 -39.67
CA ASN A 62 -2.72 -11.41 -39.99
C ASN A 62 -2.19 -12.76 -39.49
N ASN A 63 -1.06 -12.81 -38.78
CA ASN A 63 -0.45 -14.05 -38.29
C ASN A 63 0.22 -13.87 -36.95
N VAL A 64 -0.52 -13.46 -35.95
CA VAL A 64 0.01 -13.46 -34.58
C VAL A 64 -0.05 -14.87 -34.02
N ALA A 65 1.09 -15.48 -33.77
CA ALA A 65 1.15 -16.67 -32.94
C ALA A 65 0.74 -16.24 -31.50
N ILE A 66 -0.47 -16.59 -31.14
CA ILE A 66 -0.96 -16.34 -29.76
C ILE A 66 -0.05 -17.11 -28.80
N TYR A 67 0.60 -16.40 -27.91
CA TYR A 67 1.37 -17.03 -26.86
C TYR A 67 0.45 -17.88 -25.97
N SER A 68 0.55 -19.19 -26.13
CA SER A 68 -0.21 -20.17 -25.35
C SER A 68 0.53 -20.65 -24.09
N GLY A 69 1.43 -19.82 -23.54
CA GLY A 69 2.18 -20.11 -22.34
C GLY A 69 1.29 -20.25 -21.10
N ARG A 70 1.89 -20.59 -19.96
CA ARG A 70 1.18 -20.77 -18.68
C ARG A 70 0.31 -19.55 -18.37
N GLN A 71 -0.96 -19.67 -18.55
CA GLN A 71 -1.97 -18.73 -18.06
C GLN A 71 -2.32 -19.13 -16.62
N ASN A 72 -1.50 -18.74 -15.67
CA ASN A 72 -1.85 -18.88 -14.26
C ASN A 72 -2.29 -17.50 -13.78
N SER A 73 -3.57 -17.33 -13.49
CA SER A 73 -4.02 -16.19 -12.70
C SER A 73 -3.39 -16.30 -11.31
N LEU A 74 -2.72 -15.26 -10.85
CA LEU A 74 -2.10 -15.22 -9.54
C LEU A 74 -2.91 -14.27 -8.66
N SER A 75 -3.71 -14.84 -7.77
CA SER A 75 -4.39 -14.10 -6.71
C SER A 75 -3.34 -13.59 -5.72
N ILE A 76 -3.46 -12.32 -5.30
CA ILE A 76 -2.59 -11.74 -4.26
C ILE A 76 -2.81 -12.48 -2.94
N LYS A 77 -4.06 -12.79 -2.60
CA LYS A 77 -4.42 -13.56 -1.41
C LYS A 77 -3.71 -14.91 -1.41
N GLU A 78 -3.86 -15.70 -2.47
CA GLU A 78 -3.23 -17.02 -2.57
C GLU A 78 -1.70 -16.94 -2.47
N ARG A 79 -1.11 -15.92 -3.07
CA ARG A 79 0.35 -15.72 -3.03
C ARG A 79 0.83 -15.30 -1.64
N LEU A 80 0.07 -14.47 -0.94
CA LEU A 80 0.30 -14.10 0.44
C LEU A 80 0.28 -15.34 1.33
N LEU A 81 -0.79 -16.11 1.28
CA LEU A 81 -0.98 -17.34 2.04
C LEU A 81 0.13 -18.35 1.74
N TYR A 82 0.48 -18.54 0.46
CA TYR A 82 1.59 -19.43 0.07
C TYR A 82 2.91 -19.03 0.72
N LYS A 83 3.23 -17.73 0.78
CA LYS A 83 4.47 -17.24 1.38
C LYS A 83 4.45 -17.36 2.90
N ALA A 84 3.38 -16.93 3.54
CA ALA A 84 3.22 -16.97 4.98
C ALA A 84 3.29 -18.41 5.52
N ASN A 85 2.60 -19.35 4.87
CA ASN A 85 2.62 -20.77 5.26
C ASN A 85 3.99 -21.43 5.11
N ARG A 86 4.91 -20.82 4.36
CA ARG A 86 6.29 -21.28 4.19
C ARG A 86 7.32 -20.46 4.99
N GLN A 87 6.86 -19.61 5.88
CA GLN A 87 7.70 -18.72 6.67
C GLN A 87 8.68 -17.86 5.84
N ASN A 88 8.27 -17.53 4.62
CA ASN A 88 8.99 -16.58 3.77
C ASN A 88 8.49 -15.17 4.05
N ALA A 89 9.35 -14.18 3.96
CA ALA A 89 8.96 -12.77 4.06
C ALA A 89 7.81 -12.42 3.11
N PHE A 90 6.71 -11.90 3.65
CA PHE A 90 5.48 -11.62 2.90
C PHE A 90 4.95 -10.20 3.06
N GLU A 91 5.65 -9.32 3.78
CA GLU A 91 5.24 -7.94 4.06
C GLU A 91 4.74 -7.17 2.81
N THR A 92 5.47 -7.29 1.68
CA THR A 92 5.03 -6.68 0.41
C THR A 92 3.71 -7.26 -0.12
N HIS A 93 3.45 -8.55 0.11
CA HIS A 93 2.19 -9.18 -0.31
C HIS A 93 1.06 -8.81 0.64
N LEU A 94 1.36 -8.64 1.92
CA LEU A 94 0.44 -8.10 2.92
C LEU A 94 0.04 -6.66 2.56
N GLN A 95 1.01 -5.82 2.22
CA GLN A 95 0.75 -4.46 1.74
C GLN A 95 -0.19 -4.46 0.52
N ALA A 96 0.10 -5.28 -0.49
CA ALA A 96 -0.74 -5.35 -1.67
C ALA A 96 -2.15 -5.88 -1.37
N PHE A 97 -2.28 -6.85 -0.48
CA PHE A 97 -3.58 -7.37 -0.04
C PHE A 97 -4.40 -6.30 0.69
N ILE A 98 -3.78 -5.57 1.60
CA ILE A 98 -4.42 -4.47 2.32
C ILE A 98 -4.89 -3.40 1.34
N LEU A 99 -4.04 -2.97 0.41
CA LEU A 99 -4.41 -1.95 -0.58
C LEU A 99 -5.58 -2.37 -1.47
N GLN A 100 -5.66 -3.65 -1.83
CA GLN A 100 -6.81 -4.16 -2.60
C GLN A 100 -8.10 -4.21 -1.80
N ASN A 101 -8.01 -4.41 -0.48
CA ASN A 101 -9.16 -4.62 0.38
C ASN A 101 -9.37 -3.49 1.40
N ILE A 102 -8.75 -2.34 1.21
CA ILE A 102 -8.64 -1.27 2.20
C ILE A 102 -10.00 -0.84 2.79
N ARG A 103 -11.06 -0.81 1.98
CA ARG A 103 -12.40 -0.44 2.43
C ARG A 103 -13.08 -1.49 3.30
N SER A 104 -12.75 -2.77 3.09
CA SER A 104 -13.36 -3.88 3.84
C SER A 104 -12.63 -4.23 5.14
N LEU A 105 -11.41 -3.73 5.32
CA LEU A 105 -10.55 -4.09 6.45
C LEU A 105 -10.71 -3.18 7.68
N ASN A 106 -11.67 -2.26 7.66
CA ASN A 106 -11.89 -1.27 8.73
C ASN A 106 -10.64 -0.47 9.13
N LEU A 107 -9.73 -0.28 8.19
CA LEU A 107 -8.50 0.49 8.39
C LEU A 107 -8.70 1.99 8.12
N LEU A 108 -9.84 2.39 7.56
CA LEU A 108 -10.18 3.78 7.28
C LEU A 108 -10.96 4.37 8.45
N GLU A 109 -10.61 5.58 8.84
CA GLU A 109 -11.35 6.33 9.87
C GLU A 109 -12.73 6.76 9.35
N TYR A 110 -12.79 7.16 8.09
CA TYR A 110 -14.02 7.63 7.42
C TYR A 110 -14.22 6.86 6.11
N PRO A 111 -14.70 5.60 6.17
CA PRO A 111 -14.77 4.73 4.99
C PRO A 111 -15.73 5.22 3.90
N GLU A 112 -16.69 6.09 4.26
CA GLU A 112 -17.65 6.72 3.33
C GLU A 112 -17.05 7.88 2.53
N LYS A 113 -15.95 8.47 3.01
CA LYS A 113 -15.30 9.60 2.34
C LYS A 113 -14.32 9.11 1.27
N ASP A 114 -14.05 9.97 0.31
CA ASP A 114 -12.96 9.77 -0.61
C ASP A 114 -11.63 9.86 0.11
N PHE A 115 -10.69 9.05 -0.34
CA PHE A 115 -9.35 9.04 0.21
C PHE A 115 -8.31 8.86 -0.89
N PHE A 116 -7.12 9.36 -0.59
CA PHE A 116 -5.92 9.09 -1.35
C PHE A 116 -5.03 8.16 -0.53
N PHE A 117 -4.36 7.24 -1.19
CA PHE A 117 -3.32 6.48 -0.53
C PHE A 117 -2.02 6.57 -1.31
N PHE A 118 -0.95 6.53 -0.56
CA PHE A 118 0.41 6.50 -1.05
C PHE A 118 1.10 5.31 -0.37
N PHE A 119 2.00 4.66 -1.05
CA PHE A 119 2.74 3.53 -0.51
C PHE A 119 4.22 3.65 -0.82
N GLU A 120 5.07 3.05 0.01
CA GLU A 120 6.52 3.19 -0.07
C GLU A 120 6.95 4.67 -0.09
N VAL A 121 6.29 5.51 0.73
CA VAL A 121 6.55 6.96 0.77
C VAL A 121 7.90 7.22 1.39
N SER A 122 8.84 7.74 0.62
CA SER A 122 10.18 8.08 1.11
C SER A 122 10.13 9.28 2.05
N CYS A 123 10.60 9.12 3.28
CA CYS A 123 10.58 10.14 4.33
C CYS A 123 12.02 10.54 4.71
N GLY A 124 12.69 11.32 3.86
CA GLY A 124 14.02 11.87 4.16
C GLY A 124 15.19 11.03 3.66
N VAL A 125 16.38 11.36 4.14
CA VAL A 125 17.67 10.94 3.55
C VAL A 125 18.08 9.51 3.95
N GLY A 126 17.40 8.84 4.86
CA GLY A 126 17.84 7.57 5.44
C GLY A 126 17.20 6.31 4.84
N MET A 127 16.61 6.38 3.66
CA MET A 127 15.83 5.28 3.05
C MET A 127 14.62 4.83 3.90
N GLN A 128 14.23 5.61 4.88
CA GLN A 128 13.00 5.36 5.65
C GLN A 128 11.78 5.55 4.75
N ARG A 129 10.83 4.64 4.83
CA ARG A 129 9.63 4.68 4.01
C ARG A 129 8.42 4.31 4.85
N ILE A 130 7.37 5.08 4.68
CA ILE A 130 6.04 4.71 5.18
C ILE A 130 5.48 3.64 4.25
N ASP A 131 5.08 2.51 4.77
CA ASP A 131 4.52 1.43 3.96
C ASP A 131 3.23 1.89 3.28
N ILE A 132 2.27 2.44 4.05
CA ILE A 132 1.04 3.02 3.51
C ILE A 132 0.74 4.33 4.24
N LEU A 133 0.53 5.40 3.48
CA LEU A 133 0.02 6.67 3.97
C LEU A 133 -1.34 6.93 3.33
N ILE A 134 -2.38 7.08 4.16
CA ILE A 134 -3.72 7.43 3.72
C ILE A 134 -3.98 8.89 4.05
N MET A 135 -4.63 9.60 3.15
CA MET A 135 -5.07 10.97 3.32
C MET A 135 -6.55 11.07 2.99
N GLN A 136 -7.33 11.54 3.95
CA GLN A 136 -8.75 11.87 3.78
C GLN A 136 -8.94 13.36 4.00
N GLU A 137 -9.53 14.03 3.05
CA GLU A 137 -9.65 15.49 3.07
C GLU A 137 -11.12 15.90 3.03
N SER A 138 -11.47 16.88 3.84
CA SER A 138 -12.75 17.60 3.82
C SER A 138 -12.49 19.11 3.74
N ASN A 139 -13.55 19.92 3.72
CA ASN A 139 -13.41 21.38 3.63
C ASN A 139 -12.56 21.94 4.78
N ASP A 140 -12.80 21.49 6.01
CA ASP A 140 -12.24 22.08 7.23
C ASP A 140 -11.20 21.17 7.91
N ASN A 141 -11.09 19.91 7.49
CA ASN A 141 -10.28 18.91 8.16
C ASN A 141 -9.53 18.05 7.17
N ILE A 142 -8.33 17.62 7.55
CA ILE A 142 -7.53 16.62 6.84
C ILE A 142 -7.03 15.58 7.83
N HIS A 143 -7.24 14.32 7.50
CA HIS A 143 -6.80 13.19 8.30
C HIS A 143 -5.72 12.41 7.57
N PHE A 144 -4.57 12.24 8.21
CA PHE A 144 -3.47 11.39 7.77
C PHE A 144 -3.45 10.11 8.61
N LYS A 145 -3.44 8.96 7.96
CA LYS A 145 -3.22 7.69 8.63
C LYS A 145 -1.94 7.05 8.11
N ILE A 146 -0.99 6.83 9.01
CA ILE A 146 0.28 6.17 8.75
C ILE A 146 0.11 4.69 9.12
N ILE A 147 0.35 3.78 8.20
CA ILE A 147 0.30 2.34 8.46
C ILE A 147 1.70 1.76 8.23
N GLU A 148 2.24 1.15 9.27
CA GLU A 148 3.48 0.37 9.25
C GLU A 148 3.14 -1.12 9.29
N LEU A 149 3.76 -1.89 8.41
CA LEU A 149 3.52 -3.32 8.25
C LEU A 149 4.71 -4.13 8.76
N LYS A 150 4.41 -5.24 9.42
CA LYS A 150 5.41 -6.25 9.76
C LYS A 150 4.84 -7.63 9.49
N ASP A 151 5.65 -8.52 8.94
CA ASP A 151 5.29 -9.92 8.76
C ASP A 151 5.57 -10.77 10.02
N GLU A 152 6.06 -10.14 11.07
CA GLU A 152 6.33 -10.70 12.41
C GLU A 152 5.59 -9.91 13.51
N GLN A 153 5.80 -10.29 14.77
CA GLN A 153 5.24 -9.56 15.91
C GLN A 153 5.78 -8.12 16.00
N PRO A 154 4.97 -7.17 16.49
CA PRO A 154 5.44 -5.80 16.67
C PRO A 154 6.52 -5.69 17.73
N THR A 155 7.36 -4.66 17.62
CA THR A 155 8.38 -4.33 18.62
C THR A 155 8.26 -2.87 19.04
N ALA A 156 8.81 -2.52 20.22
CA ALA A 156 8.87 -1.14 20.69
C ALA A 156 9.61 -0.21 19.70
N ASN A 157 10.60 -0.74 18.98
CA ASN A 157 11.37 0.02 18.01
C ASN A 157 10.52 0.60 16.86
N ILE A 158 9.43 -0.07 16.48
CA ILE A 158 8.50 0.46 15.47
C ILE A 158 7.97 1.81 15.94
N VAL A 159 7.52 1.89 17.19
CA VAL A 159 6.91 3.09 17.75
C VAL A 159 7.96 4.18 18.02
N ASP A 160 9.10 3.80 18.61
CA ASP A 160 10.11 4.74 19.05
C ASP A 160 10.90 5.38 17.92
N TYR A 161 11.16 4.61 16.85
CA TYR A 161 12.00 5.06 15.74
C TYR A 161 11.19 5.26 14.46
N GLN A 162 10.48 4.24 13.96
CA GLN A 162 9.84 4.34 12.66
C GLN A 162 8.66 5.31 12.68
N LEU A 163 7.65 5.08 13.51
CA LEU A 163 6.48 5.97 13.57
C LEU A 163 6.83 7.38 14.02
N ASN A 164 7.77 7.51 14.98
CA ASN A 164 8.23 8.82 15.43
C ASN A 164 8.92 9.60 14.29
N TRP A 165 9.72 8.93 13.47
CA TRP A 165 10.35 9.53 12.30
C TRP A 165 9.31 9.96 11.26
N TYR A 166 8.31 9.13 10.98
CA TYR A 166 7.26 9.42 10.01
C TYR A 166 6.41 10.62 10.41
N ILE A 167 6.02 10.68 11.69
CA ILE A 167 5.29 11.82 12.24
C ILE A 167 6.13 13.10 12.15
N LYS A 168 7.40 13.02 12.54
CA LYS A 168 8.30 14.17 12.41
C LYS A 168 8.40 14.64 10.95
N TRP A 169 8.54 13.72 10.01
CA TRP A 169 8.59 14.05 8.60
C TRP A 169 7.28 14.70 8.10
N LEU A 170 6.12 14.21 8.53
CA LEU A 170 4.84 14.86 8.23
C LEU A 170 4.81 16.29 8.75
N PHE A 171 5.24 16.53 9.98
CA PHE A 171 5.27 17.86 10.56
C PHE A 171 6.27 18.79 9.88
N ASP A 172 7.42 18.29 9.46
CA ASP A 172 8.45 19.11 8.84
C ASP A 172 8.11 19.48 7.39
N TYR A 173 7.42 18.60 6.63
CA TYR A 173 7.32 18.75 5.17
C TYR A 173 5.89 18.77 4.61
N ILE A 174 4.93 18.18 5.28
CA ILE A 174 3.58 18.00 4.72
C ILE A 174 2.58 18.93 5.41
N ILE A 175 2.48 18.86 6.73
CA ILE A 175 1.48 19.58 7.53
C ILE A 175 1.57 21.10 7.39
N PRO A 176 2.74 21.74 7.23
CA PRO A 176 2.81 23.18 7.01
C PRO A 176 2.04 23.69 5.79
N ASN A 177 1.73 22.82 4.83
CA ASN A 177 0.93 23.18 3.66
C ASN A 177 -0.58 23.19 3.92
N TYR A 178 -1.01 22.80 5.13
CA TYR A 178 -2.42 22.67 5.54
C TYR A 178 -2.78 23.53 6.77
N ASP A 179 -2.08 24.63 6.98
CA ASP A 179 -2.24 25.54 8.11
C ASP A 179 -3.64 26.16 8.29
N ARG A 180 -4.46 26.07 7.23
CA ARG A 180 -5.86 26.55 7.22
C ARG A 180 -6.88 25.45 7.56
N LYS A 181 -6.43 24.22 7.83
CA LYS A 181 -7.30 23.09 8.16
C LYS A 181 -6.93 22.51 9.51
N ALA A 182 -7.90 21.95 10.20
CA ALA A 182 -7.60 21.08 11.30
C ALA A 182 -6.95 19.78 10.76
N VAL A 183 -5.82 19.40 11.35
CA VAL A 183 -5.06 18.21 10.92
C VAL A 183 -5.18 17.13 11.98
N GLU A 184 -5.57 15.94 11.59
CA GLU A 184 -5.62 14.75 12.42
C GLU A 184 -4.61 13.71 11.92
N ILE A 185 -3.89 13.09 12.84
CA ILE A 185 -2.90 12.05 12.50
C ILE A 185 -3.19 10.81 13.32
N THR A 186 -3.37 9.69 12.67
CA THR A 186 -3.45 8.37 13.30
C THR A 186 -2.28 7.51 12.83
N THR A 187 -1.57 6.89 13.77
CA THR A 187 -0.58 5.87 13.46
C THR A 187 -1.19 4.48 13.66
N CYS A 188 -0.85 3.55 12.79
CA CYS A 188 -1.37 2.20 12.80
C CYS A 188 -0.24 1.20 12.55
N ILE A 189 -0.18 0.16 13.35
CA ILE A 189 0.70 -0.99 13.14
C ILE A 189 -0.16 -2.16 12.70
N VAL A 190 0.21 -2.83 11.62
CA VAL A 190 -0.39 -4.10 11.19
C VAL A 190 0.71 -5.15 11.26
N ALA A 191 0.58 -6.11 12.18
CA ALA A 191 1.62 -7.09 12.50
C ALA A 191 1.03 -8.43 12.95
N ALA A 192 1.84 -9.46 13.13
CA ALA A 192 1.41 -10.71 13.73
C ALA A 192 0.94 -10.49 15.19
N LYS A 193 -0.01 -11.30 15.64
CA LYS A 193 -0.56 -11.20 17.00
C LYS A 193 0.52 -11.41 18.07
N THR A 194 0.57 -10.52 19.04
CA THR A 194 1.40 -10.67 20.25
C THR A 194 0.53 -10.84 21.49
N ASN A 195 1.01 -11.60 22.45
CA ASN A 195 0.41 -11.76 23.77
C ASN A 195 1.07 -10.87 24.83
N ASP A 196 2.07 -10.07 24.46
CA ASP A 196 2.74 -9.14 25.37
C ASP A 196 1.85 -7.92 25.67
N MET A 197 1.11 -8.02 26.76
CA MET A 197 0.23 -6.94 27.23
C MET A 197 0.99 -5.67 27.61
N GLY A 198 2.26 -5.79 28.01
CA GLY A 198 3.13 -4.64 28.28
C GLY A 198 3.41 -3.85 27.00
N LEU A 199 3.78 -4.56 25.94
CA LEU A 199 4.01 -3.98 24.61
C LEU A 199 2.72 -3.37 24.04
N ILE A 200 1.58 -4.06 24.14
CA ILE A 200 0.29 -3.54 23.65
C ILE A 200 -0.06 -2.22 24.34
N LYS A 201 0.05 -2.17 25.69
CA LYS A 201 -0.18 -0.93 26.44
C LYS A 201 0.83 0.17 26.07
N TYR A 202 2.07 -0.20 25.81
CA TYR A 202 3.11 0.74 25.38
C TYR A 202 2.77 1.35 24.02
N ILE A 203 2.41 0.53 23.04
CA ILE A 203 1.98 0.99 21.72
C ILE A 203 0.82 1.98 21.82
N ALA A 204 -0.26 1.60 22.52
CA ALA A 204 -1.45 2.43 22.67
C ALA A 204 -1.21 3.71 23.48
N GLY A 205 -0.28 3.66 24.43
CA GLY A 205 0.04 4.78 25.33
C GLY A 205 1.10 5.76 24.81
N LYS A 206 1.74 5.44 23.69
CA LYS A 206 2.80 6.29 23.13
C LYS A 206 2.27 7.66 22.76
N LYS A 207 2.96 8.68 23.21
CA LYS A 207 2.73 10.08 22.82
C LYS A 207 3.85 10.55 21.92
N PHE A 208 3.48 11.25 20.86
CA PHE A 208 4.41 11.87 19.94
C PHE A 208 4.42 13.38 20.12
N ASN A 209 5.53 14.01 19.79
CA ASN A 209 5.64 15.46 19.85
C ASN A 209 4.79 16.11 18.75
N ASN A 210 4.00 17.10 19.14
CA ASN A 210 3.14 17.87 18.23
C ASN A 210 3.52 19.35 18.33
N PRO A 211 4.16 19.93 17.31
CA PRO A 211 4.58 21.33 17.33
C PRO A 211 3.47 22.32 16.92
N TYR A 212 2.34 21.85 16.38
CA TYR A 212 1.29 22.70 15.83
C TYR A 212 -0.02 22.60 16.60
N SER A 213 -0.59 23.74 16.99
CA SER A 213 -1.86 23.81 17.73
C SER A 213 -3.09 23.37 16.91
N TYR A 214 -3.00 23.45 15.59
CA TYR A 214 -4.07 23.03 14.66
C TYR A 214 -3.99 21.56 14.27
N ALA A 215 -2.99 20.83 14.77
CA ALA A 215 -2.85 19.41 14.56
C ALA A 215 -3.16 18.61 15.83
N SER A 216 -3.66 17.40 15.67
CA SER A 216 -3.86 16.42 16.73
C SER A 216 -3.29 15.07 16.34
N ILE A 217 -2.74 14.33 17.31
CA ILE A 217 -2.24 12.98 17.10
C ILE A 217 -3.08 12.05 17.97
N HIS A 218 -3.75 11.10 17.32
CA HIS A 218 -4.54 10.09 17.98
C HIS A 218 -3.65 8.98 18.55
N LYS A 219 -4.24 8.11 19.37
CA LYS A 219 -3.55 6.93 19.88
C LYS A 219 -3.14 6.02 18.74
N THR A 220 -1.97 5.39 18.88
CA THR A 220 -1.54 4.38 17.93
C THR A 220 -2.48 3.18 17.95
N GLU A 221 -2.98 2.80 16.79
CA GLU A 221 -3.76 1.59 16.61
C GLU A 221 -2.85 0.41 16.32
N TYR A 222 -3.25 -0.76 16.80
CA TYR A 222 -2.59 -2.01 16.45
C TYR A 222 -3.63 -3.01 15.96
N TYR A 223 -3.45 -3.48 14.74
CA TYR A 223 -4.21 -4.56 14.12
C TYR A 223 -3.34 -5.80 14.02
N ALA A 224 -3.80 -6.89 14.60
CA ALA A 224 -3.17 -8.18 14.43
C ALA A 224 -3.77 -8.90 13.21
N PHE A 225 -2.93 -9.41 12.33
CA PHE A 225 -3.39 -10.36 11.32
C PHE A 225 -3.29 -11.79 11.84
N ASN A 226 -4.27 -12.61 11.45
CA ASN A 226 -4.25 -14.05 11.65
C ASN A 226 -4.31 -14.71 10.27
N ILE A 227 -3.31 -15.53 9.96
CA ILE A 227 -3.23 -16.26 8.70
C ILE A 227 -3.56 -17.72 8.96
N SER A 228 -4.64 -18.19 8.34
CA SER A 228 -5.02 -19.59 8.26
C SER A 228 -4.51 -20.21 6.95
N LYS A 229 -4.84 -21.48 6.71
CA LYS A 229 -4.49 -22.15 5.46
C LYS A 229 -5.09 -21.44 4.22
N ASP A 230 -6.32 -20.94 4.35
CA ASP A 230 -7.12 -20.49 3.21
C ASP A 230 -7.58 -19.03 3.35
N ASP A 231 -7.28 -18.36 4.49
CA ASP A 231 -7.75 -17.01 4.75
C ASP A 231 -6.79 -16.16 5.59
N ILE A 232 -7.03 -14.86 5.57
CA ILE A 232 -6.35 -13.87 6.39
C ILE A 232 -7.39 -12.91 6.98
N ASP A 233 -7.37 -12.79 8.30
CA ASP A 233 -8.24 -11.92 9.08
C ASP A 233 -7.44 -10.85 9.80
N PHE A 234 -8.10 -9.72 10.11
CA PHE A 234 -7.52 -8.61 10.85
C PHE A 234 -8.37 -8.30 12.08
N GLU A 235 -7.73 -8.32 13.24
CA GLU A 235 -8.36 -8.01 14.54
C GLU A 235 -7.75 -6.72 15.09
N LYS A 236 -8.58 -5.72 15.39
CA LYS A 236 -8.12 -4.53 16.11
C LYS A 236 -7.86 -4.88 17.56
N ILE A 237 -6.64 -4.70 18.02
CA ILE A 237 -6.19 -5.00 19.37
C ILE A 237 -6.29 -3.76 20.28
N VAL A 238 -5.95 -2.59 19.76
CA VAL A 238 -6.08 -1.28 20.42
C VAL A 238 -6.35 -0.17 19.43
#